data_269ebfa3ae82f0dd53d89b9bccd91512
#
_entry.id   269ebfa3ae82f0dd53d89b9bccd91512
#
_cell.length_a   1.000
_cell.length_b   1.000
_cell.length_c   1.000
_cell.angle_alpha   90.00
_cell.angle_beta   90.00
_cell.angle_gamma   90.00
#
_symmetry.space_group_name_H-M   'P 1'
#
loop_
_entity.id
_entity.type
_entity.pdbx_description
1 polymer ?
#
loop_
_entity_poly.entity_id
_entity_poly.type
_entity_poly.pdbx_seq_one_letter_code
_entity_poly.pdbx_strand_id
1 'polypeptide(L)'
;MIKNFASIVLLLTIISACSSPAPVKKDSTPKVPTTRLDGLKIAYYSNDSIKKYFEYFKREEATAEKNQRRFENELQKRNKAYEDYIVKKDQEARSGLLSQNEIAMVQQKAQQMQNELLQYQQTEGARIEKETLKSLEAINKKVELWGKKYSEKHQIDLLL
;
A
#
# COMPACT_ATOMS: atom_id res chain seq x y z
N MET A 1 -6.36 -32.58 34.61
CA MET A 1 -6.60 -33.76 33.76
C MET A 1 -5.93 -33.46 32.42
N ILE A 2 -4.63 -33.61 32.24
CA ILE A 2 -3.76 -34.80 32.09
C ILE A 2 -4.47 -35.83 31.20
N LYS A 3 -4.01 -35.94 29.98
CA LYS A 3 -3.45 -37.12 29.38
C LYS A 3 -3.35 -37.00 27.87
N ASN A 4 -2.13 -37.16 27.47
CA ASN A 4 -1.67 -37.95 26.35
C ASN A 4 -1.82 -37.37 24.94
N PHE A 5 -0.70 -36.96 24.39
CA PHE A 5 -0.24 -37.58 23.15
C PHE A 5 1.28 -37.61 23.12
N ALA A 6 1.74 -38.75 23.51
CA ALA A 6 3.06 -39.24 23.21
C ALA A 6 3.05 -39.86 21.82
N SER A 7 4.17 -39.78 21.16
CA SER A 7 4.66 -40.73 20.16
C SER A 7 4.15 -40.56 18.72
N ILE A 8 4.94 -39.95 17.90
CA ILE A 8 5.52 -40.63 16.70
C ILE A 8 6.85 -39.94 16.42
N VAL A 9 7.89 -40.57 16.94
CA VAL A 9 9.27 -40.53 16.45
C VAL A 9 9.39 -41.64 15.43
N LEU A 10 9.81 -41.33 14.22
CA LEU A 10 10.54 -42.16 13.26
C LEU A 10 10.46 -41.51 11.89
N LEU A 11 11.43 -41.20 11.21
CA LEU A 11 12.67 -41.75 10.78
C LEU A 11 13.51 -40.70 10.06
N LEU A 12 14.71 -40.57 10.47
CA LEU A 12 15.82 -39.91 9.79
C LEU A 12 16.02 -40.49 8.39
N THR A 13 16.28 -39.62 7.41
CA THR A 13 17.37 -39.86 6.48
C THR A 13 18.05 -38.55 6.11
N ILE A 14 19.27 -38.49 6.56
CA ILE A 14 20.27 -37.47 6.29
C ILE A 14 20.72 -37.64 4.84
N ILE A 15 20.54 -36.61 3.99
CA ILE A 15 21.34 -36.48 2.79
C ILE A 15 22.05 -35.15 2.89
N SER A 16 23.27 -35.21 3.39
CA SER A 16 24.25 -34.14 3.33
C SER A 16 24.73 -34.00 1.88
N ALA A 17 24.25 -33.00 1.17
CA ALA A 17 24.88 -32.52 -0.04
C ALA A 17 25.51 -31.16 0.26
N CYS A 18 26.79 -31.17 0.65
CA CYS A 18 27.64 -30.00 0.64
C CYS A 18 27.79 -29.52 -0.80
N SER A 19 27.09 -28.46 -1.18
CA SER A 19 27.41 -27.68 -2.34
C SER A 19 27.99 -26.37 -1.87
N SER A 20 29.29 -26.20 -2.07
CA SER A 20 30.04 -24.97 -1.82
C SER A 20 29.41 -23.80 -2.58
N PRO A 21 29.22 -22.62 -1.97
CA PRO A 21 28.77 -21.46 -2.71
C PRO A 21 29.88 -20.96 -3.62
N ALA A 22 29.68 -21.06 -4.93
CA ALA A 22 30.52 -20.38 -5.90
C ALA A 22 30.38 -18.85 -5.75
N PRO A 23 31.44 -18.06 -5.99
CA PRO A 23 31.39 -16.61 -5.82
C PRO A 23 30.40 -16.00 -6.80
N VAL A 24 29.37 -15.37 -6.26
CA VAL A 24 28.36 -14.61 -7.03
C VAL A 24 29.05 -13.40 -7.63
N LYS A 25 29.32 -13.44 -8.93
CA LYS A 25 29.66 -12.25 -9.70
C LYS A 25 28.48 -11.29 -9.67
N LYS A 26 28.69 -10.11 -9.11
CA LYS A 26 27.78 -8.95 -9.18
C LYS A 26 27.72 -8.49 -10.65
N ASP A 27 26.78 -9.03 -11.38
CA ASP A 27 26.35 -8.45 -12.66
C ASP A 27 24.90 -8.92 -12.85
N SER A 28 23.99 -8.31 -12.10
CA SER A 28 22.58 -8.67 -12.08
C SER A 28 21.72 -7.57 -12.67
N THR A 29 21.86 -7.34 -13.95
CA THR A 29 20.70 -6.95 -14.73
C THR A 29 19.75 -8.17 -14.72
N PRO A 30 18.49 -8.03 -14.30
CA PRO A 30 17.56 -9.17 -14.28
C PRO A 30 17.42 -9.69 -15.72
N LYS A 31 17.94 -10.89 -15.98
CA LYS A 31 17.73 -11.57 -17.26
C LYS A 31 16.29 -12.04 -17.31
N VAL A 32 15.51 -11.48 -18.21
CA VAL A 32 14.17 -11.97 -18.52
C VAL A 32 14.30 -13.37 -19.12
N PRO A 33 13.67 -14.41 -18.53
CA PRO A 33 13.70 -15.76 -19.10
C PRO A 33 13.03 -15.76 -20.49
N THR A 34 13.64 -16.39 -21.47
CA THR A 34 13.11 -16.49 -22.84
C THR A 34 12.97 -17.95 -23.24
N THR A 35 11.82 -18.32 -23.78
CA THR A 35 11.55 -19.65 -24.34
C THR A 35 11.24 -19.47 -25.84
N ARG A 36 11.81 -20.30 -26.70
CA ARG A 36 11.46 -20.34 -28.13
C ARG A 36 10.44 -21.45 -28.38
N LEU A 37 9.33 -21.08 -28.98
CA LEU A 37 8.30 -22.01 -29.48
C LEU A 37 8.16 -21.76 -30.98
N ASP A 38 8.40 -22.74 -31.79
CA ASP A 38 8.26 -22.70 -33.26
C ASP A 38 8.90 -21.48 -33.94
N GLY A 39 10.11 -21.12 -33.49
CA GLY A 39 10.82 -19.94 -34.02
C GLY A 39 10.48 -18.63 -33.33
N LEU A 40 9.39 -18.55 -32.57
CA LEU A 40 9.03 -17.35 -31.80
C LEU A 40 9.86 -17.21 -30.52
N LYS A 41 10.36 -16.00 -30.30
CA LYS A 41 11.08 -15.65 -29.08
C LYS A 41 10.13 -14.98 -28.09
N ILE A 42 9.73 -15.74 -27.09
CA ILE A 42 8.81 -15.29 -26.04
C ILE A 42 9.60 -14.95 -24.76
N ALA A 43 9.29 -13.83 -24.14
CA ALA A 43 9.82 -13.45 -22.85
C ALA A 43 8.72 -13.04 -21.88
N TYR A 44 9.00 -13.09 -20.61
CA TYR A 44 8.09 -12.61 -19.57
C TYR A 44 8.85 -11.82 -18.49
N TYR A 45 8.13 -10.92 -17.82
CA TYR A 45 8.62 -10.27 -16.64
C TYR A 45 7.68 -10.53 -15.46
N SER A 46 8.21 -10.46 -14.24
CA SER A 46 7.37 -10.59 -13.05
C SER A 46 7.07 -9.22 -12.45
N ASN A 47 5.85 -9.05 -11.95
CA ASN A 47 5.44 -7.86 -11.21
C ASN A 47 6.33 -7.63 -9.97
N ASP A 48 6.80 -8.69 -9.34
CA ASP A 48 7.72 -8.59 -8.19
C ASP A 48 9.06 -7.98 -8.57
N SER A 49 9.55 -8.27 -9.79
CA SER A 49 10.75 -7.64 -10.31
C SER A 49 10.54 -6.14 -10.56
N ILE A 50 9.37 -5.74 -11.05
CA ILE A 50 9.01 -4.32 -11.20
C ILE A 50 9.01 -3.63 -9.84
N LYS A 51 8.30 -4.17 -8.86
CA LYS A 51 8.25 -3.62 -7.50
C LYS A 51 9.64 -3.50 -6.88
N LYS A 52 10.48 -4.51 -7.08
CA LYS A 52 11.81 -4.57 -6.47
C LYS A 52 12.84 -3.65 -7.13
N TYR A 53 12.81 -3.51 -8.45
CA TYR A 53 13.91 -2.89 -9.21
C TYR A 53 13.51 -1.62 -9.96
N PHE A 54 12.23 -1.34 -10.11
CA PHE A 54 11.76 -0.17 -10.82
C PHE A 54 11.68 1.05 -9.90
N GLU A 55 12.68 1.91 -9.91
CA GLU A 55 12.80 3.06 -9.02
C GLU A 55 11.63 4.05 -9.12
N TYR A 56 11.03 4.17 -10.30
CA TYR A 56 9.84 5.00 -10.46
C TYR A 56 8.66 4.43 -9.66
N PHE A 57 8.43 3.10 -9.72
CA PHE A 57 7.39 2.43 -8.93
C PHE A 57 7.58 2.70 -7.44
N LYS A 58 8.79 2.50 -6.91
CA LYS A 58 9.10 2.72 -5.48
C LYS A 58 8.82 4.15 -5.04
N ARG A 59 9.12 5.13 -5.88
CA ARG A 59 8.83 6.54 -5.57
C ARG A 59 7.34 6.83 -5.53
N GLU A 60 6.59 6.30 -6.48
CA GLU A 60 5.13 6.45 -6.53
C GLU A 60 4.46 5.75 -5.33
N GLU A 61 4.90 4.53 -5.00
CA GLU A 61 4.45 3.78 -3.82
C GLU A 61 4.72 4.56 -2.53
N ALA A 62 5.94 5.04 -2.32
CA ALA A 62 6.30 5.85 -1.16
C ALA A 62 5.47 7.15 -1.08
N THR A 63 5.15 7.76 -2.22
CA THR A 63 4.30 8.95 -2.30
C THR A 63 2.86 8.63 -1.91
N ALA A 64 2.30 7.52 -2.43
CA ALA A 64 0.96 7.06 -2.09
C ALA A 64 0.83 6.74 -0.59
N GLU A 65 1.79 6.00 -0.03
CA GLU A 65 1.83 5.71 1.41
C GLU A 65 1.93 6.98 2.26
N LYS A 66 2.76 7.95 1.87
CA LYS A 66 2.88 9.23 2.58
C LYS A 66 1.55 9.99 2.55
N ASN A 67 0.86 10.04 1.42
CA ASN A 67 -0.43 10.69 1.29
C ASN A 67 -1.48 10.00 2.14
N GLN A 68 -1.51 8.66 2.13
CA GLN A 68 -2.42 7.86 2.95
C GLN A 68 -2.19 8.12 4.44
N ARG A 69 -0.95 8.03 4.92
CA ARG A 69 -0.62 8.33 6.33
C ARG A 69 -1.01 9.74 6.74
N ARG A 70 -0.80 10.73 5.86
CA ARG A 70 -1.19 12.12 6.15
C ARG A 70 -2.71 12.28 6.26
N PHE A 71 -3.45 11.61 5.39
CA PHE A 71 -4.91 11.59 5.43
C PHE A 71 -5.42 10.98 6.74
N GLU A 72 -4.93 9.80 7.11
CA GLU A 72 -5.31 9.10 8.34
C GLU A 72 -5.00 9.91 9.59
N ASN A 73 -3.81 10.50 9.67
CA ASN A 73 -3.42 11.35 10.79
C ASN A 73 -4.31 12.59 10.92
N GLU A 74 -4.63 13.25 9.80
CA GLU A 74 -5.50 14.43 9.83
C GLU A 74 -6.95 14.05 10.17
N LEU A 75 -7.43 12.91 9.67
CA LEU A 75 -8.75 12.38 10.02
C LEU A 75 -8.84 12.07 11.52
N GLN A 76 -7.83 11.38 12.06
CA GLN A 76 -7.74 11.09 13.50
C GLN A 76 -7.71 12.37 14.35
N LYS A 77 -6.92 13.36 13.93
CA LYS A 77 -6.84 14.65 14.62
C LYS A 77 -8.18 15.38 14.65
N ARG A 78 -8.91 15.38 13.52
CA ARG A 78 -10.24 16.01 13.44
C ARG A 78 -11.28 15.28 14.27
N ASN A 79 -11.28 13.94 14.24
CA ASN A 79 -12.12 13.11 15.09
C ASN A 79 -11.88 13.42 16.57
N LYS A 80 -10.61 13.41 16.97
CA LYS A 80 -10.25 13.73 18.36
C LYS A 80 -10.70 15.14 18.77
N ALA A 81 -10.52 16.13 17.91
CA ALA A 81 -10.95 17.50 18.20
C ALA A 81 -12.48 17.60 18.36
N TYR A 82 -13.24 16.84 17.57
CA TYR A 82 -14.70 16.72 17.70
C TYR A 82 -15.07 16.06 19.02
N GLU A 83 -14.49 14.93 19.36
CA GLU A 83 -14.75 14.19 20.60
C GLU A 83 -14.41 15.04 21.83
N ASP A 84 -13.24 15.67 21.86
CA ASP A 84 -12.80 16.54 22.94
C ASP A 84 -13.76 17.73 23.12
N TYR A 85 -14.24 18.30 22.01
CA TYR A 85 -15.24 19.38 22.03
C TYR A 85 -16.56 18.90 22.67
N ILE A 86 -17.08 17.75 22.22
CA ILE A 86 -18.34 17.19 22.74
C ILE A 86 -18.23 16.88 24.23
N VAL A 87 -17.17 16.16 24.63
CA VAL A 87 -16.96 15.78 26.04
C VAL A 87 -16.87 17.01 26.93
N LYS A 88 -16.11 18.01 26.53
CA LYS A 88 -15.97 19.27 27.29
C LYS A 88 -17.29 19.99 27.41
N LYS A 89 -18.05 20.13 26.32
CA LYS A 89 -19.32 20.86 26.32
C LYS A 89 -20.45 20.14 27.06
N ASP A 90 -20.46 18.82 27.00
CA ASP A 90 -21.38 18.00 27.79
C ASP A 90 -21.13 18.18 29.31
N GLN A 91 -19.85 18.21 29.72
CA GLN A 91 -19.48 18.45 31.11
C GLN A 91 -19.88 19.87 31.57
N GLU A 92 -19.65 20.89 30.74
CA GLU A 92 -20.07 22.27 31.04
C GLU A 92 -21.59 22.39 31.16
N ALA A 93 -22.35 21.71 30.26
CA ALA A 93 -23.81 21.69 30.32
C ALA A 93 -24.36 21.01 31.57
N ARG A 94 -23.81 19.84 31.93
CA ARG A 94 -24.20 19.10 33.16
C ARG A 94 -23.92 19.85 34.45
N SER A 95 -22.86 20.68 34.41
CA SER A 95 -22.48 21.52 35.56
C SER A 95 -23.32 22.83 35.65
N GLY A 96 -24.28 23.01 34.73
CA GLY A 96 -25.11 24.22 34.70
C GLY A 96 -24.37 25.49 34.27
N LEU A 97 -23.21 25.34 33.66
CA LEU A 97 -22.37 26.47 33.20
C LEU A 97 -22.83 27.03 31.83
N LEU A 98 -23.76 26.37 31.14
CA LEU A 98 -24.26 26.79 29.85
C LEU A 98 -25.73 27.17 29.92
N SER A 99 -26.04 28.34 29.36
CA SER A 99 -27.45 28.75 29.11
C SER A 99 -28.08 27.96 27.97
N GLN A 100 -29.39 28.02 27.82
CA GLN A 100 -30.12 27.35 26.74
C GLN A 100 -29.64 27.79 25.34
N ASN A 101 -29.35 29.08 25.19
CA ASN A 101 -28.82 29.59 23.92
C ASN A 101 -27.40 29.03 23.61
N GLU A 102 -26.55 28.94 24.64
CA GLU A 102 -25.22 28.34 24.46
C GLU A 102 -25.28 26.87 24.13
N ILE A 103 -26.22 26.11 24.72
CA ILE A 103 -26.46 24.71 24.37
C ILE A 103 -26.85 24.59 22.89
N ALA A 104 -27.74 25.46 22.39
CA ALA A 104 -28.12 25.48 20.98
C ALA A 104 -26.90 25.77 20.06
N MET A 105 -26.05 26.73 20.45
CA MET A 105 -24.80 27.03 19.72
C MET A 105 -23.81 25.85 19.74
N VAL A 106 -23.70 25.12 20.84
CA VAL A 106 -22.87 23.93 20.95
C VAL A 106 -23.35 22.86 19.98
N GLN A 107 -24.68 22.61 19.90
CA GLN A 107 -25.26 21.64 18.97
C GLN A 107 -24.98 22.04 17.52
N GLN A 108 -25.16 23.31 17.17
CA GLN A 108 -24.86 23.81 15.83
C GLN A 108 -23.37 23.62 15.48
N LYS A 109 -22.46 23.94 16.42
CA LYS A 109 -21.01 23.77 16.21
C LYS A 109 -20.61 22.31 16.09
N ALA A 110 -21.21 21.43 16.90
CA ALA A 110 -21.00 19.98 16.78
C ALA A 110 -21.41 19.46 15.40
N GLN A 111 -22.57 19.87 14.91
CA GLN A 111 -23.04 19.51 13.58
C GLN A 111 -22.13 20.04 12.49
N GLN A 112 -21.64 21.27 12.62
CA GLN A 112 -20.68 21.83 11.69
C GLN A 112 -19.39 21.01 11.65
N MET A 113 -18.80 20.68 12.81
CA MET A 113 -17.58 19.88 12.89
C MET A 113 -17.75 18.49 12.28
N GLN A 114 -18.91 17.87 12.51
CA GLN A 114 -19.22 16.57 11.90
C GLN A 114 -19.32 16.67 10.37
N ASN A 115 -19.97 17.70 9.84
CA ASN A 115 -20.07 17.94 8.40
C ASN A 115 -18.69 18.21 7.77
N GLU A 116 -17.85 19.02 8.44
CA GLU A 116 -16.48 19.29 8.00
C GLU A 116 -15.63 18.02 7.97
N LEU A 117 -15.81 17.12 8.95
CA LEU A 117 -15.15 15.82 9.00
C LEU A 117 -15.55 14.94 7.82
N LEU A 118 -16.86 14.80 7.56
CA LEU A 118 -17.38 14.03 6.44
C LEU A 118 -16.92 14.60 5.09
N GLN A 119 -16.97 15.92 4.94
CA GLN A 119 -16.51 16.60 3.74
C GLN A 119 -15.00 16.36 3.50
N TYR A 120 -14.18 16.47 4.54
CA TYR A 120 -12.75 16.18 4.46
C TYR A 120 -12.51 14.73 4.03
N GLN A 121 -13.20 13.77 4.66
CA GLN A 121 -13.09 12.35 4.33
C GLN A 121 -13.43 12.08 2.86
N GLN A 122 -14.51 12.66 2.36
CA GLN A 122 -14.96 12.47 0.99
C GLN A 122 -14.02 13.13 -0.01
N THR A 123 -13.65 14.39 0.21
CA THR A 123 -12.85 15.16 -0.75
C THR A 123 -11.40 14.67 -0.82
N GLU A 124 -10.77 14.46 0.34
CA GLU A 124 -9.38 14.00 0.39
C GLU A 124 -9.27 12.52 0.00
N GLY A 125 -10.23 11.68 0.40
CA GLY A 125 -10.30 10.29 -0.03
C GLY A 125 -10.38 10.18 -1.56
N ALA A 126 -11.30 10.90 -2.17
CA ALA A 126 -11.44 10.93 -3.64
C ALA A 126 -10.19 11.50 -4.34
N ARG A 127 -9.53 12.51 -3.74
CA ARG A 127 -8.28 13.05 -4.27
C ARG A 127 -7.16 12.00 -4.27
N ILE A 128 -6.98 11.30 -3.14
CA ILE A 128 -5.94 10.25 -3.01
C ILE A 128 -6.21 9.11 -4.00
N GLU A 129 -7.45 8.65 -4.11
CA GLU A 129 -7.84 7.63 -5.08
C GLU A 129 -7.49 8.05 -6.50
N LYS A 130 -7.88 9.25 -6.90
CA LYS A 130 -7.57 9.80 -8.22
C LYS A 130 -6.06 9.91 -8.50
N GLU A 131 -5.27 10.33 -7.50
CA GLU A 131 -3.82 10.40 -7.63
C GLU A 131 -3.20 9.01 -7.76
N THR A 132 -3.69 8.04 -6.98
CA THR A 132 -3.24 6.65 -7.06
C THR A 132 -3.52 6.05 -8.43
N LEU A 133 -4.73 6.25 -8.98
CA LEU A 133 -5.07 5.78 -10.33
C LEU A 133 -4.16 6.38 -11.40
N LYS A 134 -3.90 7.69 -11.34
CA LYS A 134 -2.97 8.36 -12.26
C LYS A 134 -1.55 7.82 -12.15
N SER A 135 -1.10 7.55 -10.92
CA SER A 135 0.22 6.97 -10.67
C SER A 135 0.35 5.57 -11.26
N LEU A 136 -0.67 4.72 -11.07
CA LEU A 136 -0.73 3.38 -11.66
C LEU A 136 -0.71 3.43 -13.20
N GLU A 137 -1.49 4.33 -13.80
CA GLU A 137 -1.48 4.55 -15.25
C GLU A 137 -0.10 4.96 -15.77
N ALA A 138 0.55 5.89 -15.08
CA ALA A 138 1.89 6.34 -15.42
C ALA A 138 2.95 5.23 -15.27
N ILE A 139 2.83 4.39 -14.24
CA ILE A 139 3.67 3.21 -14.04
C ILE A 139 3.50 2.24 -15.21
N ASN A 140 2.25 1.88 -15.54
CA ASN A 140 1.93 0.95 -16.62
C ASN A 140 2.48 1.45 -17.96
N LYS A 141 2.26 2.72 -18.28
CA LYS A 141 2.81 3.33 -19.50
C LYS A 141 4.34 3.28 -19.58
N LYS A 142 5.03 3.48 -18.45
CA LYS A 142 6.49 3.40 -18.41
C LYS A 142 6.97 1.96 -18.56
N VAL A 143 6.29 0.98 -17.95
CA VAL A 143 6.60 -0.45 -18.08
C VAL A 143 6.39 -0.89 -19.54
N GLU A 144 5.28 -0.50 -20.15
CA GLU A 144 4.98 -0.78 -21.56
C GLU A 144 6.05 -0.21 -22.50
N LEU A 145 6.41 1.06 -22.33
CA LEU A 145 7.46 1.70 -23.13
C LEU A 145 8.83 1.04 -22.94
N TRP A 146 9.14 0.62 -21.73
CA TRP A 146 10.35 -0.15 -21.46
C TRP A 146 10.29 -1.51 -22.13
N GLY A 147 9.17 -2.22 -21.98
CA GLY A 147 8.94 -3.53 -22.57
C GLY A 147 9.10 -3.50 -24.10
N LYS A 148 8.50 -2.50 -24.75
CA LYS A 148 8.64 -2.29 -26.19
C LYS A 148 10.09 -2.11 -26.60
N LYS A 149 10.83 -1.19 -25.98
CA LYS A 149 12.26 -0.94 -26.27
C LYS A 149 13.12 -2.17 -26.01
N TYR A 150 12.81 -2.92 -24.94
CA TYR A 150 13.53 -4.13 -24.59
C TYR A 150 13.29 -5.23 -25.63
N SER A 151 12.03 -5.43 -26.06
CA SER A 151 11.66 -6.41 -27.09
C SER A 151 12.34 -6.10 -28.44
N GLU A 152 12.31 -4.83 -28.86
CA GLU A 152 12.97 -4.39 -30.09
C GLU A 152 14.50 -4.68 -30.04
N LYS A 153 15.16 -4.30 -28.93
CA LYS A 153 16.60 -4.49 -28.75
C LYS A 153 17.02 -5.96 -28.73
N HIS A 154 16.18 -6.83 -28.16
CA HIS A 154 16.50 -8.25 -27.95
C HIS A 154 15.80 -9.18 -28.94
N GLN A 155 15.10 -8.62 -29.94
CA GLN A 155 14.35 -9.37 -30.95
C GLN A 155 13.39 -10.37 -30.30
N ILE A 156 12.59 -9.86 -29.35
CA ILE A 156 11.54 -10.62 -28.66
C ILE A 156 10.24 -10.39 -29.40
N ASP A 157 9.59 -11.47 -29.83
CA ASP A 157 8.35 -11.41 -30.60
C ASP A 157 7.13 -11.21 -29.70
N LEU A 158 7.18 -11.73 -28.47
CA LEU A 158 6.11 -11.58 -27.47
C LEU A 158 6.70 -11.39 -26.08
N LEU A 159 6.30 -10.30 -25.42
CA LEU A 159 6.63 -10.01 -24.01
C LEU A 159 5.34 -10.06 -23.18
N LEU A 160 5.32 -10.94 -22.16
CA LEU A 160 4.19 -11.20 -21.27
C LEU A 160 4.47 -10.70 -19.83
#